data_d568e9ccb560ed8ff2c7b9da270bd3ff
#
_entry.id   d568e9ccb560ed8ff2c7b9da270bd3ff
#
_cell.length_a   1.000
_cell.length_b   1.000
_cell.length_c   1.000
_cell.angle_alpha   90.00
_cell.angle_beta   90.00
_cell.angle_gamma   90.00
#
_symmetry.space_group_name_H-M   'P 1'
#
loop_
_entity.id
_entity.type
_entity.pdbx_description
1 polymer ?
#
loop_
_entity_poly.entity_id
_entity_poly.type
_entity_poly.pdbx_seq_one_letter_code
_entity_poly.pdbx_strand_id
1 'polypeptide(L)'
;MAVLLEVDRGGRAQLLLDRALRRAPWPERDRAYATFLVYGALRRLRLLDHLLAPLLPRPEGLPPEVRWILRLGALEWLEGKPDHARVSPWVEEAKRRYPGLAGLVNAVLRRLAPREAPECVRLSLPDWLCEAWRGFFGDVAFAEGFNEPAPLFVTAYREVDLRP
;
A
#
# COMPACT_ATOMS: atom_id res chain seq x y z
N MET A 1 -1.59 1.22 -10.64
CA MET A 1 -0.25 0.73 -11.06
C MET A 1 0.65 1.86 -11.58
N ALA A 2 0.30 2.58 -12.66
CA ALA A 2 1.15 3.64 -13.23
C ALA A 2 1.61 4.69 -12.19
N VAL A 3 0.71 5.14 -11.31
CA VAL A 3 1.03 6.09 -10.22
C VAL A 3 2.17 5.58 -9.34
N LEU A 4 2.10 4.33 -8.88
CA LEU A 4 3.10 3.74 -7.99
C LEU A 4 4.47 3.59 -8.66
N LEU A 5 4.49 3.23 -9.94
CA LEU A 5 5.72 3.15 -10.73
C LEU A 5 6.38 4.53 -10.94
N GLU A 6 5.59 5.58 -11.08
CA GLU A 6 6.12 6.94 -11.16
C GLU A 6 6.60 7.44 -9.79
N VAL A 7 5.96 7.01 -8.69
CA VAL A 7 6.45 7.30 -7.33
C VAL A 7 7.81 6.66 -7.08
N ASP A 8 8.05 5.42 -7.53
CA ASP A 8 9.36 4.77 -7.46
C ASP A 8 10.47 5.56 -8.19
N ARG A 9 10.09 6.40 -9.15
CA ARG A 9 11.01 7.30 -9.90
C ARG A 9 11.13 8.70 -9.28
N GLY A 10 10.60 8.91 -8.07
CA GLY A 10 10.63 10.17 -7.35
C GLY A 10 9.41 11.08 -7.58
N GLY A 11 8.38 10.59 -8.24
CA GLY A 11 7.14 11.35 -8.45
C GLY A 11 6.34 11.55 -7.17
N ARG A 12 5.61 12.66 -7.06
CA ARG A 12 4.75 12.97 -5.90
C ARG A 12 3.43 12.25 -6.01
N ALA A 13 3.16 11.32 -5.09
CA ALA A 13 1.98 10.46 -5.09
C ALA A 13 0.66 11.24 -5.24
N GLN A 14 0.48 12.32 -4.49
CA GLN A 14 -0.73 13.14 -4.53
C GLN A 14 -0.99 13.72 -5.93
N LEU A 15 0.02 14.35 -6.54
CA LEU A 15 -0.14 14.97 -7.86
C LEU A 15 -0.40 13.93 -8.96
N LEU A 16 0.27 12.79 -8.85
CA LEU A 16 0.14 11.69 -9.82
C LEU A 16 -1.23 11.02 -9.71
N LEU A 17 -1.70 10.78 -8.49
CA LEU A 17 -3.02 10.19 -8.26
C LEU A 17 -4.13 11.13 -8.71
N ASP A 18 -4.09 12.39 -8.33
CA ASP A 18 -5.02 13.44 -8.78
C ASP A 18 -5.13 13.47 -10.31
N ARG A 19 -3.99 13.52 -10.99
CA ARG A 19 -3.93 13.51 -12.44
C ARG A 19 -4.57 12.23 -13.03
N ALA A 20 -4.28 11.07 -12.43
CA ALA A 20 -4.84 9.80 -12.89
C ALA A 20 -6.37 9.74 -12.72
N LEU A 21 -6.88 10.22 -11.57
CA LEU A 21 -8.31 10.23 -11.28
C LEU A 21 -9.11 11.26 -12.10
N ARG A 22 -8.47 12.33 -12.59
CA ARG A 22 -9.10 13.32 -13.47
C ARG A 22 -9.17 12.90 -14.93
N ARG A 23 -8.38 11.91 -15.35
CA ARG A 23 -8.31 11.47 -16.77
C ARG A 23 -9.53 10.72 -17.27
N ALA A 24 -10.35 10.19 -16.37
CA ALA A 24 -11.54 9.43 -16.71
C ALA A 24 -12.65 9.65 -15.68
N PRO A 25 -13.93 9.51 -16.05
CA PRO A 25 -15.05 9.59 -15.12
C PRO A 25 -15.14 8.31 -14.27
N TRP A 26 -14.27 8.21 -13.28
CA TRP A 26 -14.29 7.09 -12.35
C TRP A 26 -15.51 7.18 -11.44
N PRO A 27 -16.24 6.08 -11.20
CA PRO A 27 -17.20 6.00 -10.11
C PRO A 27 -16.53 6.37 -8.78
N GLU A 28 -17.27 7.00 -7.87
CA GLU A 28 -16.72 7.45 -6.58
C GLU A 28 -16.10 6.30 -5.79
N ARG A 29 -16.76 5.14 -5.76
CA ARG A 29 -16.24 3.92 -5.15
C ARG A 29 -14.86 3.52 -5.69
N ASP A 30 -14.66 3.59 -7.01
CA ASP A 30 -13.41 3.20 -7.64
C ASP A 30 -12.30 4.23 -7.37
N ARG A 31 -12.68 5.53 -7.29
CA ARG A 31 -11.77 6.60 -6.88
C ARG A 31 -11.28 6.38 -5.44
N ALA A 32 -12.21 6.12 -4.53
CA ALA A 32 -11.90 5.82 -3.13
C ALA A 32 -10.99 4.59 -3.01
N TYR A 33 -11.30 3.53 -3.76
CA TYR A 33 -10.50 2.32 -3.77
C TYR A 33 -9.09 2.53 -4.34
N ALA A 34 -8.97 3.25 -5.44
CA ALA A 34 -7.66 3.60 -6.02
C ALA A 34 -6.83 4.44 -5.03
N THR A 35 -7.46 5.37 -4.33
CA THR A 35 -6.84 6.21 -3.29
C THR A 35 -6.36 5.36 -2.13
N PHE A 36 -7.20 4.45 -1.64
CA PHE A 36 -6.85 3.47 -0.60
C PHE A 36 -5.64 2.63 -1.01
N LEU A 37 -5.64 2.06 -2.21
CA LEU A 37 -4.54 1.21 -2.69
C LEU A 37 -3.21 1.98 -2.76
N VAL A 38 -3.23 3.19 -3.32
CA VAL A 38 -2.00 3.99 -3.48
C VAL A 38 -1.45 4.41 -2.12
N TYR A 39 -2.24 5.09 -1.30
CA TYR A 39 -1.75 5.60 -0.02
C TYR A 39 -1.55 4.49 1.02
N GLY A 40 -2.41 3.48 1.05
CA GLY A 40 -2.26 2.34 1.94
C GLY A 40 -0.95 1.58 1.69
N ALA A 41 -0.62 1.34 0.41
CA ALA A 41 0.62 0.66 0.05
C ALA A 41 1.87 1.51 0.36
N LEU A 42 1.82 2.82 0.12
CA LEU A 42 2.94 3.71 0.41
C LEU A 42 3.19 3.87 1.92
N ARG A 43 2.13 4.00 2.72
CA ARG A 43 2.25 4.11 4.19
C ARG A 43 2.85 2.86 4.81
N ARG A 44 2.52 1.67 4.29
CA ARG A 44 2.90 0.39 4.88
C ARG A 44 3.99 -0.33 4.08
N LEU A 45 4.75 0.39 3.25
CA LEU A 45 5.67 -0.19 2.27
C LEU A 45 6.67 -1.17 2.89
N ARG A 46 7.33 -0.79 4.00
CA ARG A 46 8.30 -1.66 4.69
C ARG A 46 7.65 -2.91 5.27
N LEU A 47 6.46 -2.77 5.83
CA LEU A 47 5.71 -3.90 6.37
C LEU A 47 5.31 -4.87 5.26
N LEU A 48 4.82 -4.35 4.12
CA LEU A 48 4.47 -5.18 2.96
C LEU A 48 5.69 -5.96 2.44
N ASP A 49 6.82 -5.29 2.29
CA ASP A 49 8.07 -5.93 1.87
C ASP A 49 8.55 -6.97 2.88
N HIS A 50 8.41 -6.71 4.18
CA HIS A 50 8.74 -7.66 5.23
C HIS A 50 7.88 -8.94 5.18
N LEU A 51 6.58 -8.80 4.93
CA LEU A 51 5.66 -9.95 4.78
C LEU A 51 5.98 -10.77 3.52
N LEU A 52 6.40 -10.13 2.45
CA LEU A 52 6.73 -10.77 1.18
C LEU A 52 8.13 -11.39 1.17
N ALA A 53 9.07 -10.88 1.95
CA ALA A 53 10.48 -11.28 1.94
C ALA A 53 10.73 -12.79 2.04
N PRO A 54 10.08 -13.56 2.95
CA PRO A 54 10.31 -14.99 3.05
C PRO A 54 9.77 -15.78 1.86
N LEU A 55 8.87 -15.19 1.07
CA LEU A 55 8.25 -15.80 -0.09
C LEU A 55 8.94 -15.41 -1.41
N LEU A 56 9.84 -14.42 -1.35
CA LEU A 56 10.54 -13.84 -2.50
C LEU A 56 12.04 -13.75 -2.22
N PRO A 57 12.80 -14.80 -2.43
CA PRO A 57 14.25 -14.81 -2.12
C PRO A 57 15.06 -13.79 -2.94
N ARG A 58 14.56 -13.36 -4.10
CA ARG A 58 15.18 -12.36 -4.98
C ARG A 58 14.16 -11.40 -5.56
N PRO A 59 13.56 -10.51 -4.73
CA PRO A 59 12.53 -9.58 -5.18
C PRO A 59 13.03 -8.56 -6.21
N GLU A 60 14.33 -8.22 -6.18
CA GLU A 60 15.00 -7.31 -7.11
C GLU A 60 15.01 -7.82 -8.55
N GLY A 61 14.98 -9.13 -8.75
CA GLY A 61 14.89 -9.78 -10.07
C GLY A 61 13.50 -9.72 -10.71
N LEU A 62 12.48 -9.27 -9.96
CA LEU A 62 11.13 -9.15 -10.49
C LEU A 62 10.90 -7.77 -11.15
N PRO A 63 10.11 -7.73 -12.24
CA PRO A 63 9.66 -6.46 -12.80
C PRO A 63 9.01 -5.57 -11.72
N PRO A 64 9.23 -4.25 -11.74
CA PRO A 64 8.62 -3.32 -10.78
C PRO A 64 7.11 -3.45 -10.66
N GLU A 65 6.42 -3.69 -11.77
CA GLU A 65 4.97 -3.91 -11.79
C GLU A 65 4.56 -5.16 -11.01
N VAL A 66 5.31 -6.25 -11.13
CA VAL A 66 5.02 -7.49 -10.40
C VAL A 66 5.27 -7.31 -8.91
N ARG A 67 6.30 -6.58 -8.53
CA ARG A 67 6.53 -6.21 -7.12
C ARG A 67 5.35 -5.40 -6.56
N TRP A 68 4.83 -4.44 -7.32
CA TRP A 68 3.65 -3.66 -6.91
C TRP A 68 2.38 -4.51 -6.87
N ILE A 69 2.18 -5.44 -7.81
CA ILE A 69 1.05 -6.39 -7.75
C ILE A 69 1.09 -7.18 -6.44
N LEU A 70 2.25 -7.69 -6.05
CA LEU A 70 2.42 -8.45 -4.81
C LEU A 70 2.20 -7.57 -3.57
N ARG A 71 2.74 -6.35 -3.53
CA ARG A 71 2.51 -5.38 -2.44
C ARG A 71 1.05 -5.02 -2.27
N LEU A 72 0.33 -4.78 -3.37
CA LEU A 72 -1.09 -4.46 -3.34
C LEU A 72 -1.94 -5.64 -2.87
N GLY A 73 -1.62 -6.85 -3.32
CA GLY A 73 -2.26 -8.07 -2.81
C GLY A 73 -1.97 -8.33 -1.32
N ALA A 74 -0.75 -8.01 -0.86
CA ALA A 74 -0.39 -8.09 0.55
C ALA A 74 -1.09 -7.01 1.40
N LEU A 75 -1.29 -5.80 0.86
CA LEU A 75 -2.08 -4.77 1.52
C LEU A 75 -3.53 -5.24 1.74
N GLU A 76 -4.16 -5.79 0.72
CA GLU A 76 -5.53 -6.31 0.84
C GLU A 76 -5.64 -7.50 1.80
N TRP A 77 -4.56 -8.29 1.93
CA TRP A 77 -4.47 -9.34 2.94
C TRP A 77 -4.43 -8.75 4.35
N LEU A 78 -3.64 -7.71 4.59
CA LEU A 78 -3.59 -6.98 5.87
C LEU A 78 -4.95 -6.39 6.26
N GLU A 79 -5.73 -5.95 5.28
CA GLU A 79 -7.08 -5.41 5.46
C GLU A 79 -8.16 -6.51 5.62
N GLY A 80 -7.75 -7.78 5.72
CA GLY A 80 -8.66 -8.90 5.96
C GLY A 80 -9.52 -9.30 4.76
N LYS A 81 -9.18 -8.88 3.54
CA LYS A 81 -9.93 -9.31 2.36
C LYS A 81 -9.78 -10.82 2.13
N PRO A 82 -10.88 -11.54 1.88
CA PRO A 82 -10.84 -12.98 1.64
C PRO A 82 -10.08 -13.32 0.35
N ASP A 83 -9.46 -14.50 0.31
CA ASP A 83 -8.58 -14.96 -0.76
C ASP A 83 -9.16 -14.82 -2.17
N HIS A 84 -10.42 -15.19 -2.33
CA HIS A 84 -11.08 -15.11 -3.64
C HIS A 84 -11.21 -13.67 -4.16
N ALA A 85 -11.35 -12.69 -3.25
CA ALA A 85 -11.51 -11.29 -3.61
C ALA A 85 -10.17 -10.58 -3.84
N ARG A 86 -9.08 -11.02 -3.17
CA ARG A 86 -7.78 -10.36 -3.25
C ARG A 86 -6.80 -11.06 -4.22
N VAL A 87 -6.83 -12.39 -4.34
CA VAL A 87 -5.83 -13.10 -5.15
C VAL A 87 -6.17 -13.04 -6.65
N SER A 88 -7.41 -13.37 -7.00
CA SER A 88 -7.81 -13.49 -8.42
C SER A 88 -7.57 -12.22 -9.24
N PRO A 89 -7.95 -11.01 -8.80
CA PRO A 89 -7.72 -9.79 -9.59
C PRO A 89 -6.23 -9.53 -9.86
N TRP A 90 -5.37 -9.76 -8.86
CA TRP A 90 -3.94 -9.54 -9.02
C TRP A 90 -3.26 -10.59 -9.88
N VAL A 91 -3.73 -11.84 -9.84
CA VAL A 91 -3.28 -12.91 -10.74
C VAL A 91 -3.69 -12.61 -12.18
N GLU A 92 -4.91 -12.13 -12.42
CA GLU A 92 -5.34 -11.74 -13.78
C GLU A 92 -4.54 -10.51 -14.29
N GLU A 93 -4.25 -9.54 -13.44
CA GLU A 93 -3.38 -8.43 -13.81
C GLU A 93 -1.96 -8.91 -14.15
N ALA A 94 -1.42 -9.87 -13.39
CA ALA A 94 -0.14 -10.47 -13.68
C ALA A 94 -0.17 -11.27 -14.99
N LYS A 95 -1.21 -12.06 -15.26
CA LYS A 95 -1.37 -12.78 -16.53
C LYS A 95 -1.36 -11.84 -17.74
N ARG A 96 -2.05 -10.71 -17.62
CA ARG A 96 -2.15 -9.73 -18.69
C ARG A 96 -0.81 -9.10 -19.02
N ARG A 97 0.04 -8.84 -18.03
CA ARG A 97 1.31 -8.13 -18.20
C ARG A 97 2.52 -9.05 -18.29
N TYR A 98 2.53 -10.10 -17.50
CA TYR A 98 3.66 -11.03 -17.29
C TYR A 98 3.13 -12.47 -17.13
N PRO A 99 2.65 -13.10 -18.22
CA PRO A 99 2.01 -14.42 -18.15
C PRO A 99 2.85 -15.47 -17.42
N GLY A 100 4.17 -15.45 -17.65
CA GLY A 100 5.11 -16.38 -17.00
C GLY A 100 5.27 -16.20 -15.49
N LEU A 101 4.83 -15.08 -14.92
CA LEU A 101 4.92 -14.78 -13.47
C LEU A 101 3.58 -14.91 -12.75
N ALA A 102 2.48 -15.17 -13.44
CA ALA A 102 1.15 -15.29 -12.83
C ALA A 102 1.08 -16.43 -11.80
N GLY A 103 1.76 -17.56 -12.07
CA GLY A 103 1.88 -18.67 -11.13
C GLY A 103 2.61 -18.29 -9.85
N LEU A 104 3.70 -17.52 -9.96
CA LEU A 104 4.44 -16.97 -8.83
C LEU A 104 3.54 -16.05 -8.00
N VAL A 105 2.84 -15.09 -8.63
CA VAL A 105 1.92 -14.16 -7.95
C VAL A 105 0.86 -14.93 -7.17
N ASN A 106 0.22 -15.93 -7.79
CA ASN A 106 -0.78 -16.77 -7.13
C ASN A 106 -0.20 -17.50 -5.92
N ALA A 107 0.96 -18.14 -6.08
CA ALA A 107 1.62 -18.91 -5.02
C ALA A 107 2.01 -18.01 -3.83
N VAL A 108 2.58 -16.84 -4.10
CA VAL A 108 3.00 -15.88 -3.08
C VAL A 108 1.80 -15.34 -2.31
N LEU A 109 0.78 -14.83 -3.01
CA LEU A 109 -0.38 -14.24 -2.36
C LEU A 109 -1.19 -15.23 -1.51
N ARG A 110 -1.25 -16.51 -1.91
CA ARG A 110 -1.91 -17.55 -1.12
C ARG A 110 -1.12 -18.00 0.10
N ARG A 111 0.20 -17.80 0.11
CA ARG A 111 1.10 -18.19 1.20
C ARG A 111 1.33 -17.07 2.22
N LEU A 112 0.74 -15.89 2.02
CA LEU A 112 0.82 -14.82 3.01
C LEU A 112 0.29 -15.32 4.36
N ALA A 113 1.08 -15.07 5.38
CA ALA A 113 0.76 -15.45 6.76
C ALA A 113 1.19 -14.32 7.71
N PRO A 114 0.57 -14.22 8.90
CA PRO A 114 1.04 -13.32 9.93
C PRO A 114 2.51 -13.55 10.23
N ARG A 115 3.26 -12.46 10.34
CA ARG A 115 4.66 -12.50 10.69
C ARG A 115 4.97 -11.36 11.64
N GLU A 116 5.65 -11.70 12.73
CA GLU A 116 6.17 -10.69 13.65
C GLU A 116 7.15 -9.77 12.91
N ALA A 117 6.98 -8.48 13.08
CA ALA A 117 7.82 -7.46 12.47
C ALA A 117 8.41 -6.56 13.55
N PRO A 118 9.70 -6.17 13.43
CA PRO A 118 10.27 -5.13 14.26
C PRO A 118 9.38 -3.87 14.23
N GLU A 119 9.31 -3.16 15.34
CA GLU A 119 8.42 -2.01 15.51
C GLU A 119 8.59 -0.98 14.37
N CYS A 120 9.83 -0.63 14.00
CA CYS A 120 10.08 0.32 12.91
C CYS A 120 9.61 -0.19 11.54
N VAL A 121 9.65 -1.51 11.32
CA VAL A 121 9.11 -2.14 10.12
C VAL A 121 7.57 -2.12 10.14
N ARG A 122 6.97 -2.45 11.29
CA ARG A 122 5.52 -2.39 11.48
C ARG A 122 4.97 -0.98 11.26
N LEU A 123 5.71 0.03 11.73
CA LEU A 123 5.40 1.44 11.52
C LEU A 123 5.79 1.97 10.14
N SER A 124 6.49 1.17 9.33
CA SER A 124 7.06 1.56 8.02
C SER A 124 7.97 2.79 8.08
N LEU A 125 8.62 3.01 9.20
CA LEU A 125 9.59 4.10 9.40
C LEU A 125 11.01 3.67 9.01
N PRO A 126 11.85 4.56 8.47
CA PRO A 126 13.28 4.32 8.36
C PRO A 126 13.93 4.07 9.73
N ASP A 127 14.92 3.17 9.80
CA ASP A 127 15.54 2.78 11.08
C ASP A 127 16.17 3.99 11.78
N TRP A 128 16.87 4.85 11.03
CA TRP A 128 17.47 6.07 11.58
C TRP A 128 16.44 7.01 12.22
N LEU A 129 15.23 7.08 11.68
CA LEU A 129 14.16 7.92 12.22
C LEU A 129 13.57 7.31 13.50
N CYS A 130 13.39 5.99 13.51
CA CYS A 130 12.99 5.25 14.70
C CYS A 130 13.98 5.46 15.84
N GLU A 131 15.27 5.34 15.58
CA GLU A 131 16.33 5.53 16.56
C GLU A 131 16.34 6.98 17.10
N ALA A 132 16.27 7.96 16.20
CA ALA A 132 16.20 9.36 16.55
C ALA A 132 14.99 9.66 17.46
N TRP A 133 13.82 9.15 17.11
CA TRP A 133 12.59 9.38 17.89
C TRP A 133 12.60 8.66 19.23
N ARG A 134 13.14 7.45 19.32
CA ARG A 134 13.35 6.80 20.62
C ARG A 134 14.28 7.61 21.52
N GLY A 135 15.35 8.18 20.95
CA GLY A 135 16.27 9.04 21.68
C GLY A 135 15.61 10.32 22.20
N PHE A 136 14.67 10.90 21.44
CA PHE A 136 14.01 12.16 21.84
C PHE A 136 12.77 11.95 22.71
N PHE A 137 11.95 10.94 22.40
CA PHE A 137 10.62 10.76 23.01
C PHE A 137 10.53 9.55 23.93
N GLY A 138 11.56 8.70 23.97
CA GLY A 138 11.58 7.47 24.77
C GLY A 138 10.94 6.27 24.06
N ASP A 139 10.02 6.50 23.12
CA ASP A 139 9.38 5.47 22.29
C ASP A 139 9.03 6.00 20.89
N VAL A 140 8.36 5.18 20.11
CA VAL A 140 7.84 5.53 18.77
C VAL A 140 6.37 5.15 18.58
N ALA A 141 5.68 4.79 19.67
CA ALA A 141 4.29 4.32 19.61
C ALA A 141 3.33 5.36 19.04
N PHE A 142 3.60 6.65 19.24
CA PHE A 142 2.80 7.75 18.65
C PHE A 142 2.76 7.70 17.12
N ALA A 143 3.74 7.06 16.47
CA ALA A 143 3.79 6.94 15.02
C ALA A 143 2.80 5.91 14.45
N GLU A 144 2.09 5.15 15.28
CA GLU A 144 1.02 4.24 14.82
C GLU A 144 -0.05 4.98 14.04
N GLY A 145 -0.39 6.19 14.46
CA GLY A 145 -1.35 7.05 13.77
C GLY A 145 -0.95 7.43 12.34
N PHE A 146 0.33 7.35 11.96
CA PHE A 146 0.77 7.67 10.60
C PHE A 146 0.37 6.58 9.58
N ASN A 147 0.08 5.37 10.05
CA ASN A 147 -0.42 4.29 9.21
C ASN A 147 -1.93 4.36 8.99
N GLU A 148 -2.63 5.20 9.74
CA GLU A 148 -4.05 5.44 9.59
C GLU A 148 -4.32 6.53 8.55
N PRO A 149 -5.50 6.50 7.87
CA PRO A 149 -5.94 7.61 7.06
C PRO A 149 -6.02 8.88 7.89
N ALA A 150 -5.50 10.00 7.37
CA ALA A 150 -5.62 11.27 8.06
C ALA A 150 -7.10 11.63 8.25
N PRO A 151 -7.52 12.05 9.44
CA PRO A 151 -8.88 12.50 9.66
C PRO A 151 -9.18 13.73 8.81
N LEU A 152 -10.41 13.82 8.30
CA LEU A 152 -10.87 14.98 7.58
C LEU A 152 -11.31 16.06 8.58
N PHE A 153 -10.60 17.18 8.58
CA PHE A 153 -11.01 18.38 9.31
C PHE A 153 -11.67 19.36 8.34
N VAL A 154 -12.88 19.78 8.64
CA VAL A 154 -13.61 20.80 7.87
C VAL A 154 -13.83 22.02 8.74
N THR A 155 -13.34 23.18 8.30
CA THR A 155 -13.66 24.46 8.93
C THR A 155 -14.86 25.06 8.20
N ALA A 156 -15.99 25.12 8.88
CA ALA A 156 -17.19 25.77 8.36
C ALA A 156 -17.22 27.24 8.81
N TYR A 157 -17.26 28.16 7.85
CA TYR A 157 -17.42 29.61 8.12
C TYR A 157 -18.88 30.04 8.19
N ARG A 158 -19.79 29.11 7.87
CA ARG A 158 -21.24 29.25 8.00
C ARG A 158 -21.80 27.91 8.50
N GLU A 159 -23.01 27.97 9.06
CA GLU A 159 -23.70 26.74 9.41
C GLU A 159 -23.91 25.89 8.16
N VAL A 160 -23.30 24.71 8.14
CA VAL A 160 -23.36 23.75 7.03
C VAL A 160 -23.99 22.47 7.56
N ASP A 161 -25.04 22.01 6.88
CA ASP A 161 -25.62 20.70 7.19
C ASP A 161 -24.67 19.60 6.70
N LEU A 162 -24.02 18.92 7.65
CA LEU A 162 -23.07 17.83 7.39
C LEU A 162 -23.73 16.44 7.44
N ARG A 163 -25.07 16.38 7.38
CA ARG A 163 -25.77 15.09 7.32
C ARG A 163 -25.44 14.37 6.01
N PRO A 164 -25.17 13.05 6.06
CA PRO A 164 -24.88 12.24 4.87
C PRO A 164 -26.07 12.12 3.93
#